data_34ae341d6165123c269d868c0ab0cdee
#
_entry.id   34ae341d6165123c269d868c0ab0cdee
#
_cell.length_a   1.000
_cell.length_b   1.000
_cell.length_c   1.000
_cell.angle_alpha   90.00
_cell.angle_beta   90.00
_cell.angle_gamma   90.00
#
_symmetry.space_group_name_H-M   'P 1'
#
loop_
_entity.id
_entity.type
_entity.pdbx_description
1 polymer ?
#
loop_
_entity_poly.entity_id
_entity_poly.type
_entity_poly.pdbx_seq_one_letter_code
_entity_poly.pdbx_strand_id
1 'polypeptide(L)'
;MGYRKLTEVELSNKSVLLRLDLNAPIENGFVTNKERIYRSIPTITHIINKDCSLILMSHLGRPEENNEFQPKYSLKPVVKVLEEILDREIPLYSLEELEKLNQKPTISILENSRFYVGEKDNDVGLSNRLSDLADIFVMDAFATSHRAHASTTGVIRFSKEACAGLLLDEELTALTKVKKNADHSIAILGGAKISTLSLIHISEPTRRTV
;
A
#
# COMPACT_ATOMS: atom_id res chain seq x y z
N MET A 1 -17.44 10.50 -7.43
CA MET A 1 -17.20 10.05 -6.05
C MET A 1 -16.00 10.81 -5.53
N GLY A 2 -16.15 11.52 -4.42
CA GLY A 2 -15.03 12.17 -3.74
C GLY A 2 -14.40 11.20 -2.75
N TYR A 3 -13.08 11.22 -2.62
CA TYR A 3 -12.32 10.59 -1.54
C TYR A 3 -11.58 11.69 -0.78
N ARG A 4 -11.30 11.46 0.49
CA ARG A 4 -10.52 12.38 1.31
C ARG A 4 -9.04 12.24 0.97
N LYS A 5 -8.33 13.35 0.87
CA LYS A 5 -6.90 13.38 0.58
C LYS A 5 -6.08 13.53 1.85
N LEU A 6 -4.87 12.98 1.85
CA LEU A 6 -3.94 13.13 2.97
C LEU A 6 -3.67 14.59 3.33
N THR A 7 -3.63 15.48 2.33
CA THR A 7 -3.41 16.93 2.51
C THR A 7 -4.57 17.66 3.19
N GLU A 8 -5.73 17.02 3.34
CA GLU A 8 -6.93 17.56 3.97
C GLU A 8 -7.12 17.04 5.41
N VAL A 9 -6.17 16.23 5.91
CA VAL A 9 -6.25 15.56 7.21
C VAL A 9 -5.26 16.17 8.19
N GLU A 10 -5.71 16.48 9.42
CA GLU A 10 -4.83 16.91 10.50
C GLU A 10 -4.14 15.69 11.14
N LEU A 11 -2.81 15.72 11.13
CA LEU A 11 -1.97 14.59 11.55
C LEU A 11 -1.28 14.81 12.91
N SER A 12 -1.18 16.06 13.39
CA SER A 12 -0.40 16.40 14.58
C SER A 12 -0.91 15.64 15.81
N ASN A 13 0.03 15.05 16.56
CA ASN A 13 -0.26 14.26 17.77
C ASN A 13 -1.14 13.03 17.55
N LYS A 14 -1.24 12.53 16.30
CA LYS A 14 -1.99 11.32 15.97
C LYS A 14 -1.08 10.17 15.58
N SER A 15 -1.62 8.97 15.61
CA SER A 15 -0.99 7.77 15.05
C SER A 15 -1.54 7.51 13.64
N VAL A 16 -0.64 7.16 12.72
CA VAL A 16 -0.97 6.91 11.31
C VAL A 16 -0.54 5.50 10.92
N LEU A 17 -1.44 4.73 10.33
CA LEU A 17 -1.14 3.47 9.64
C LEU A 17 -1.14 3.73 8.14
N LEU A 18 0.03 3.62 7.49
CA LEU A 18 0.22 3.91 6.08
C LEU A 18 0.40 2.62 5.28
N ARG A 19 -0.55 2.31 4.38
CA ARG A 19 -0.49 1.16 3.47
C ARG A 19 0.23 1.53 2.18
N LEU A 20 1.41 0.95 1.98
CA LEU A 20 2.29 1.15 0.84
C LEU A 20 2.39 -0.10 -0.05
N ASP A 21 2.82 0.07 -1.29
CA ASP A 21 3.26 -1.02 -2.14
C ASP A 21 4.79 -1.11 -2.17
N LEU A 22 5.36 -1.77 -1.17
CA LEU A 22 6.79 -2.03 -1.05
C LEU A 22 7.18 -3.44 -1.57
N ASN A 23 6.32 -4.06 -2.38
CA ASN A 23 6.55 -5.39 -2.94
C ASN A 23 7.62 -5.33 -4.05
N ALA A 24 8.85 -5.09 -3.64
CA ALA A 24 10.03 -5.02 -4.51
C ALA A 24 10.64 -6.42 -4.73
N PRO A 25 11.30 -6.68 -5.87
CA PRO A 25 12.03 -7.91 -6.09
C PRO A 25 13.27 -7.96 -5.18
N ILE A 26 13.46 -9.14 -4.55
CA ILE A 26 14.58 -9.41 -3.65
C ILE A 26 15.38 -10.60 -4.18
N GLU A 27 16.67 -10.42 -4.34
CA GLU A 27 17.63 -11.46 -4.73
C GLU A 27 18.80 -11.47 -3.76
N ASN A 28 19.16 -12.64 -3.26
CA ASN A 28 20.26 -12.83 -2.29
C ASN A 28 20.16 -11.91 -1.05
N GLY A 29 18.94 -11.59 -0.61
CA GLY A 29 18.69 -10.73 0.55
C GLY A 29 18.79 -9.23 0.29
N PHE A 30 18.90 -8.80 -0.99
CA PHE A 30 18.97 -7.40 -1.40
C PHE A 30 17.82 -7.04 -2.33
N VAL A 31 17.31 -5.82 -2.19
CA VAL A 31 16.33 -5.25 -3.11
C VAL A 31 17.02 -4.91 -4.43
N THR A 32 16.59 -5.52 -5.54
CA THR A 32 17.18 -5.32 -6.88
C THR A 32 16.53 -4.18 -7.66
N ASN A 33 15.30 -3.81 -7.32
CA ASN A 33 14.63 -2.64 -7.90
C ASN A 33 13.98 -1.82 -6.79
N LYS A 34 14.45 -0.59 -6.59
CA LYS A 34 14.03 0.32 -5.53
C LYS A 34 12.89 1.29 -5.95
N GLU A 35 12.40 1.23 -7.19
CA GLU A 35 11.45 2.20 -7.76
C GLU A 35 10.20 2.38 -6.89
N ARG A 36 9.58 1.28 -6.45
CA ARG A 36 8.39 1.32 -5.58
C ARG A 36 8.66 1.98 -4.24
N ILE A 37 9.88 1.78 -3.70
CA ILE A 37 10.30 2.40 -2.45
C ILE A 37 10.46 3.91 -2.66
N TYR A 38 11.17 4.33 -3.72
CA TYR A 38 11.34 5.75 -4.02
C TYR A 38 10.00 6.46 -4.23
N ARG A 39 9.04 5.85 -4.91
CA ARG A 39 7.71 6.44 -5.12
C ARG A 39 6.89 6.61 -3.85
N SER A 40 7.19 5.86 -2.78
CA SER A 40 6.51 5.99 -1.48
C SER A 40 7.13 7.07 -0.56
N ILE A 41 8.36 7.50 -0.83
CA ILE A 41 9.08 8.45 0.02
C ILE A 41 8.33 9.79 0.20
N PRO A 42 7.74 10.41 -0.84
CA PRO A 42 7.02 11.68 -0.66
C PRO A 42 5.90 11.59 0.38
N THR A 43 5.11 10.51 0.37
CA THR A 43 4.03 10.30 1.34
C THR A 43 4.59 10.05 2.73
N ILE A 44 5.62 9.21 2.87
CA ILE A 44 6.29 8.96 4.14
C ILE A 44 6.82 10.27 4.73
N THR A 45 7.57 11.04 3.93
CA THR A 45 8.17 12.32 4.36
C THR A 45 7.11 13.34 4.74
N HIS A 46 6.02 13.42 3.99
CA HIS A 46 4.90 14.31 4.32
C HIS A 46 4.34 14.02 5.72
N ILE A 47 4.18 12.73 6.06
CA ILE A 47 3.60 12.31 7.34
C ILE A 47 4.59 12.53 8.49
N ILE A 48 5.84 12.08 8.37
CA ILE A 48 6.84 12.19 9.46
C ILE A 48 7.19 13.64 9.83
N ASN A 49 6.94 14.59 8.93
CA ASN A 49 7.16 16.02 9.19
C ASN A 49 5.99 16.68 9.93
N LYS A 50 4.97 15.92 10.38
CA LYS A 50 3.73 16.44 10.98
C LYS A 50 3.58 16.12 12.47
N ASP A 51 4.67 15.80 13.17
CA ASP A 51 4.64 15.48 14.60
C ASP A 51 3.60 14.40 14.94
N CYS A 52 3.71 13.25 14.26
CA CYS A 52 2.84 12.09 14.44
C CYS A 52 3.67 10.80 14.53
N SER A 53 3.09 9.72 15.05
CA SER A 53 3.68 8.39 14.96
C SER A 53 3.21 7.68 13.69
N LEU A 54 4.14 7.03 12.97
CA LEU A 54 3.87 6.39 11.69
C LEU A 54 4.19 4.90 11.74
N ILE A 55 3.20 4.07 11.39
CA ILE A 55 3.38 2.65 11.14
C ILE A 55 3.24 2.42 9.64
N LEU A 56 4.33 1.95 9.01
CA LEU A 56 4.31 1.51 7.62
C LEU A 56 3.75 0.09 7.55
N MET A 57 2.93 -0.19 6.56
CA MET A 57 2.37 -1.52 6.30
C MET A 57 2.47 -1.85 4.81
N SER A 58 2.99 -3.04 4.50
CA SER A 58 3.04 -3.54 3.14
C SER A 58 2.96 -5.06 3.10
N HIS A 59 2.82 -5.60 1.89
CA HIS A 59 3.02 -7.01 1.63
C HIS A 59 4.29 -7.24 0.80
N LEU A 60 4.85 -8.43 0.88
CA LEU A 60 5.97 -8.89 0.08
C LEU A 60 5.73 -10.31 -0.41
N GLY A 61 5.82 -10.52 -1.73
CA GLY A 61 5.72 -11.84 -2.33
C GLY A 61 4.37 -12.54 -2.12
N ARG A 62 4.43 -13.85 -1.97
CA ARG A 62 3.26 -14.73 -1.77
C ARG A 62 3.55 -15.79 -0.71
N PRO A 63 3.71 -15.40 0.55
CA PRO A 63 3.86 -16.37 1.65
C PRO A 63 2.57 -17.16 1.87
N GLU A 64 2.66 -18.19 2.70
CA GLU A 64 1.51 -18.86 3.30
C GLU A 64 0.93 -17.97 4.41
N GLU A 65 -0.39 -17.92 4.51
CA GLU A 65 -1.10 -17.23 5.59
C GLU A 65 -1.28 -18.20 6.75
N ASN A 66 -0.31 -18.27 7.65
CA ASN A 66 -0.30 -19.20 8.77
C ASN A 66 0.08 -18.55 10.10
N ASN A 67 0.16 -17.21 10.16
CA ASN A 67 0.64 -16.42 11.30
C ASN A 67 2.09 -16.70 11.71
N GLU A 68 2.87 -17.36 10.85
CA GLU A 68 4.27 -17.69 11.13
C GLU A 68 5.21 -16.78 10.31
N PHE A 69 6.33 -16.43 10.92
CA PHE A 69 7.39 -15.69 10.26
C PHE A 69 8.08 -16.54 9.19
N GLN A 70 8.13 -16.02 7.97
CA GLN A 70 8.77 -16.68 6.83
C GLN A 70 9.94 -15.82 6.32
N PRO A 71 11.20 -16.15 6.65
CA PRO A 71 12.38 -15.30 6.39
C PRO A 71 12.51 -14.83 4.94
N LYS A 72 12.13 -15.68 3.97
CA LYS A 72 12.16 -15.37 2.54
C LYS A 72 11.27 -14.17 2.15
N TYR A 73 10.21 -13.95 2.90
CA TYR A 73 9.21 -12.93 2.64
C TYR A 73 9.20 -11.81 3.68
N SER A 74 10.24 -11.74 4.53
CA SER A 74 10.39 -10.64 5.48
C SER A 74 10.65 -9.32 4.78
N LEU A 75 10.08 -8.24 5.30
CA LEU A 75 10.33 -6.87 4.84
C LEU A 75 11.70 -6.33 5.27
N LYS A 76 12.51 -7.09 6.02
CA LYS A 76 13.82 -6.65 6.50
C LYS A 76 14.76 -6.07 5.42
N PRO A 77 14.86 -6.64 4.17
CA PRO A 77 15.65 -6.03 3.12
C PRO A 77 15.10 -4.67 2.63
N VAL A 78 13.78 -4.51 2.66
CA VAL A 78 13.11 -3.25 2.30
C VAL A 78 13.35 -2.19 3.37
N VAL A 79 13.30 -2.58 4.65
CA VAL A 79 13.59 -1.71 5.80
C VAL A 79 14.97 -1.09 5.66
N LYS A 80 16.02 -1.89 5.36
CA LYS A 80 17.38 -1.37 5.15
C LYS A 80 17.45 -0.27 4.10
N VAL A 81 16.72 -0.43 2.99
CA VAL A 81 16.67 0.60 1.93
C VAL A 81 15.94 1.86 2.41
N LEU A 82 14.85 1.70 3.18
CA LEU A 82 14.13 2.85 3.75
C LEU A 82 15.00 3.60 4.77
N GLU A 83 15.74 2.88 5.62
CA GLU A 83 16.67 3.46 6.59
C GLU A 83 17.79 4.27 5.91
N GLU A 84 18.38 3.72 4.83
CA GLU A 84 19.36 4.42 4.01
C GLU A 84 18.80 5.73 3.41
N ILE A 85 17.56 5.70 2.90
CA ILE A 85 16.95 6.85 2.23
C ILE A 85 16.50 7.92 3.21
N LEU A 86 15.94 7.51 4.36
CA LEU A 86 15.35 8.41 5.35
C LEU A 86 16.34 8.85 6.43
N ASP A 87 17.56 8.28 6.42
CA ASP A 87 18.63 8.52 7.40
C ASP A 87 18.14 8.39 8.86
N ARG A 88 17.43 7.28 9.13
CA ARG A 88 16.90 6.94 10.47
C ARG A 88 16.61 5.47 10.64
N GLU A 89 16.67 5.00 11.86
CA GLU A 89 16.30 3.64 12.23
C GLU A 89 14.78 3.44 12.11
N ILE A 90 14.37 2.30 11.55
CA ILE A 90 12.95 1.91 11.35
C ILE A 90 12.76 0.51 11.95
N PRO A 91 12.31 0.38 13.19
CA PRO A 91 12.08 -0.92 13.80
C PRO A 91 10.97 -1.69 13.08
N LEU A 92 11.24 -2.98 12.86
CA LEU A 92 10.32 -3.94 12.24
C LEU A 92 9.66 -4.76 13.35
N TYR A 93 8.33 -4.76 13.39
CA TYR A 93 7.53 -5.43 14.41
C TYR A 93 6.50 -6.38 13.80
N SER A 94 6.20 -7.47 14.50
CA SER A 94 4.97 -8.24 14.26
C SER A 94 3.73 -7.45 14.72
N LEU A 95 2.54 -7.92 14.33
CA LEU A 95 1.28 -7.29 14.76
C LEU A 95 1.13 -7.36 16.28
N GLU A 96 1.46 -8.52 16.87
CA GLU A 96 1.40 -8.77 18.30
C GLU A 96 2.35 -7.89 19.11
N GLU A 97 3.51 -7.55 18.55
CA GLU A 97 4.46 -6.63 19.17
C GLU A 97 3.93 -5.20 19.10
N LEU A 98 3.41 -4.75 17.94
CA LEU A 98 2.82 -3.41 17.80
C LEU A 98 1.63 -3.17 18.72
N GLU A 99 0.79 -4.18 18.93
CA GLU A 99 -0.37 -4.11 19.83
C GLU A 99 0.05 -3.93 21.30
N LYS A 100 1.22 -4.44 21.69
CA LYS A 100 1.75 -4.37 23.06
C LYS A 100 2.56 -3.11 23.35
N LEU A 101 2.89 -2.31 22.33
CA LEU A 101 3.69 -1.10 22.53
C LEU A 101 2.88 -0.05 23.31
N ASN A 102 3.37 0.32 24.49
CA ASN A 102 2.79 1.42 25.27
C ASN A 102 3.08 2.79 24.62
N GLN A 103 4.22 2.93 23.95
CA GLN A 103 4.61 4.12 23.23
C GLN A 103 5.12 3.72 21.86
N LYS A 104 4.50 4.25 20.81
CA LYS A 104 4.90 3.98 19.43
C LYS A 104 6.12 4.82 19.06
N PRO A 105 7.10 4.26 18.32
CA PRO A 105 8.18 5.04 17.71
C PRO A 105 7.64 6.09 16.74
N THR A 106 8.43 7.11 16.45
CA THR A 106 8.11 8.13 15.42
C THR A 106 7.81 7.47 14.08
N ILE A 107 8.58 6.42 13.74
CA ILE A 107 8.33 5.58 12.56
C ILE A 107 8.63 4.12 12.91
N SER A 108 7.83 3.21 12.42
CA SER A 108 8.02 1.77 12.50
C SER A 108 7.40 1.10 11.27
N ILE A 109 7.64 -0.19 11.09
CA ILE A 109 7.02 -0.97 10.03
C ILE A 109 6.44 -2.27 10.60
N LEU A 110 5.23 -2.60 10.19
CA LEU A 110 4.61 -3.91 10.42
C LEU A 110 5.23 -4.93 9.47
N GLU A 111 5.64 -6.09 9.99
CA GLU A 111 6.10 -7.21 9.17
C GLU A 111 4.99 -7.65 8.19
N ASN A 112 5.40 -8.24 7.09
CA ASN A 112 4.60 -8.60 5.94
C ASN A 112 3.15 -8.95 6.27
N SER A 113 2.20 -8.11 5.85
CA SER A 113 0.77 -8.29 6.15
C SER A 113 0.22 -9.64 5.69
N ARG A 114 0.86 -10.28 4.71
CA ARG A 114 0.45 -11.59 4.19
C ARG A 114 0.86 -12.80 5.03
N PHE A 115 1.54 -12.60 6.13
CA PHE A 115 1.75 -13.69 7.09
C PHE A 115 0.50 -14.01 7.90
N TYR A 116 -0.41 -13.02 8.05
CA TYR A 116 -1.58 -13.14 8.90
C TYR A 116 -2.72 -13.87 8.20
N VAL A 117 -3.27 -14.88 8.88
CA VAL A 117 -4.46 -15.61 8.43
C VAL A 117 -5.62 -14.62 8.29
N GLY A 118 -6.30 -14.69 7.14
CA GLY A 118 -7.42 -13.82 6.83
C GLY A 118 -7.04 -12.53 6.08
N GLU A 119 -5.77 -12.29 5.78
CA GLU A 119 -5.38 -11.12 4.98
C GLU A 119 -6.07 -11.10 3.62
N LYS A 120 -6.01 -12.21 2.86
CA LYS A 120 -6.63 -12.30 1.52
C LYS A 120 -8.14 -12.45 1.58
N ASP A 121 -8.65 -13.03 2.64
CA ASP A 121 -10.10 -13.27 2.83
C ASP A 121 -10.82 -12.06 3.41
N ASN A 122 -10.09 -10.96 3.63
CA ASN A 122 -10.65 -9.73 4.21
C ASN A 122 -11.32 -9.98 5.56
N ASP A 123 -10.65 -10.78 6.41
CA ASP A 123 -11.16 -11.17 7.72
C ASP A 123 -11.46 -9.95 8.61
N VAL A 124 -12.62 -10.00 9.26
CA VAL A 124 -13.10 -8.92 10.11
C VAL A 124 -12.23 -8.73 11.36
N GLY A 125 -11.79 -9.84 11.98
CA GLY A 125 -10.97 -9.81 13.18
C GLY A 125 -9.60 -9.18 12.90
N LEU A 126 -8.93 -9.64 11.85
CA LEU A 126 -7.65 -9.06 11.40
C LEU A 126 -7.81 -7.58 11.00
N SER A 127 -8.89 -7.24 10.28
CA SER A 127 -9.16 -5.86 9.85
C SER A 127 -9.34 -4.90 11.04
N ASN A 128 -10.05 -5.33 12.09
CA ASN A 128 -10.19 -4.57 13.33
C ASN A 128 -8.83 -4.39 14.03
N ARG A 129 -8.06 -5.48 14.21
CA ARG A 129 -6.72 -5.41 14.82
C ARG A 129 -5.83 -4.40 14.10
N LEU A 130 -5.83 -4.41 12.75
CA LEU A 130 -5.06 -3.45 11.95
C LEU A 130 -5.57 -2.02 12.13
N SER A 131 -6.89 -1.81 12.15
CA SER A 131 -7.47 -0.48 12.33
C SER A 131 -7.20 0.11 13.72
N ASP A 132 -7.10 -0.73 14.75
CA ASP A 132 -6.82 -0.32 16.13
C ASP A 132 -5.36 0.12 16.35
N LEU A 133 -4.47 -0.17 15.39
CA LEU A 133 -3.07 0.27 15.46
C LEU A 133 -2.91 1.80 15.37
N ALA A 134 -3.87 2.52 14.78
CA ALA A 134 -3.70 3.95 14.52
C ALA A 134 -5.02 4.72 14.53
N ASP A 135 -4.94 6.05 14.70
CA ASP A 135 -6.09 6.94 14.63
C ASP A 135 -6.53 7.18 13.18
N ILE A 136 -5.55 7.19 12.24
CA ILE A 136 -5.78 7.48 10.84
C ILE A 136 -5.18 6.36 9.99
N PHE A 137 -5.95 5.87 9.03
CA PHE A 137 -5.48 4.98 7.98
C PHE A 137 -5.23 5.75 6.68
N VAL A 138 -4.05 5.58 6.09
CA VAL A 138 -3.70 6.17 4.79
C VAL A 138 -3.47 5.06 3.77
N MET A 139 -4.28 5.04 2.71
CA MET A 139 -4.10 4.14 1.58
C MET A 139 -3.23 4.78 0.51
N ASP A 140 -2.04 4.22 0.24
CA ASP A 140 -1.11 4.73 -0.77
C ASP A 140 -0.53 3.63 -1.68
N ALA A 141 -1.27 2.54 -1.82
CA ALA A 141 -0.89 1.38 -2.61
C ALA A 141 -1.86 1.14 -3.77
N PHE A 142 -1.80 1.98 -4.82
CA PHE A 142 -2.69 1.89 -5.98
C PHE A 142 -2.73 0.50 -6.61
N ALA A 143 -1.58 -0.14 -6.80
CA ALA A 143 -1.48 -1.47 -7.42
C ALA A 143 -2.23 -2.58 -6.66
N THR A 144 -2.61 -2.37 -5.40
CA THR A 144 -3.37 -3.32 -4.58
C THR A 144 -4.78 -2.85 -4.24
N SER A 145 -5.16 -1.63 -4.61
CA SER A 145 -6.45 -1.02 -4.26
C SER A 145 -7.67 -1.77 -4.82
N HIS A 146 -7.49 -2.54 -5.89
CA HIS A 146 -8.51 -3.38 -6.50
C HIS A 146 -8.79 -4.68 -5.72
N ARG A 147 -8.03 -5.00 -4.67
CA ARG A 147 -8.16 -6.23 -3.90
C ARG A 147 -8.92 -5.98 -2.60
N ALA A 148 -9.93 -6.80 -2.34
CA ALA A 148 -10.65 -6.80 -1.07
C ALA A 148 -9.87 -7.62 -0.03
N HIS A 149 -8.80 -7.05 0.55
CA HIS A 149 -7.97 -7.67 1.59
C HIS A 149 -8.16 -6.95 2.93
N ALA A 150 -7.80 -7.60 4.04
CA ALA A 150 -7.88 -7.00 5.37
C ALA A 150 -7.05 -5.70 5.46
N SER A 151 -5.82 -5.70 4.91
CA SER A 151 -4.91 -4.55 4.89
C SER A 151 -5.27 -3.45 3.87
N THR A 152 -6.35 -3.61 3.12
CA THR A 152 -6.84 -2.62 2.14
C THR A 152 -8.28 -2.24 2.44
N THR A 153 -9.25 -3.05 2.01
CA THR A 153 -10.68 -2.77 2.17
C THR A 153 -11.15 -2.92 3.60
N GLY A 154 -10.68 -3.96 4.29
CA GLY A 154 -11.11 -4.26 5.67
C GLY A 154 -10.72 -3.15 6.62
N VAL A 155 -9.45 -2.81 6.68
CA VAL A 155 -8.94 -1.76 7.57
C VAL A 155 -9.63 -0.40 7.35
N ILE A 156 -9.92 0.00 6.10
CA ILE A 156 -10.66 1.23 5.79
C ILE A 156 -12.05 1.22 6.45
N ARG A 157 -12.73 0.07 6.43
CA ARG A 157 -14.08 -0.07 6.96
C ARG A 157 -14.17 0.17 8.47
N PHE A 158 -13.11 -0.20 9.21
CA PHE A 158 -13.08 -0.12 10.67
C PHE A 158 -12.26 1.05 11.21
N SER A 159 -11.47 1.71 10.37
CA SER A 159 -10.70 2.90 10.78
C SER A 159 -11.61 4.06 11.14
N LYS A 160 -11.26 4.81 12.19
CA LYS A 160 -11.98 6.03 12.61
C LYS A 160 -11.93 7.10 11.51
N GLU A 161 -10.80 7.19 10.85
CA GLU A 161 -10.54 8.12 9.75
C GLU A 161 -9.67 7.43 8.69
N ALA A 162 -10.03 7.57 7.40
CA ALA A 162 -9.26 7.01 6.30
C ALA A 162 -9.12 8.03 5.15
N CYS A 163 -7.96 8.06 4.50
CA CYS A 163 -7.71 8.94 3.37
C CYS A 163 -6.78 8.29 2.33
N ALA A 164 -6.72 8.90 1.16
CA ALA A 164 -5.77 8.55 0.11
C ALA A 164 -4.43 9.27 0.34
N GLY A 165 -3.33 8.53 0.24
CA GLY A 165 -1.97 9.08 0.23
C GLY A 165 -1.66 9.85 -1.05
N LEU A 166 -0.48 10.47 -1.10
CA LEU A 166 -0.11 11.36 -2.22
C LEU A 166 0.01 10.59 -3.54
N LEU A 167 0.61 9.38 -3.52
CA LEU A 167 0.78 8.56 -4.70
C LEU A 167 -0.57 8.05 -5.23
N LEU A 168 -1.45 7.60 -4.33
CA LEU A 168 -2.80 7.16 -4.72
C LEU A 168 -3.62 8.31 -5.31
N ASP A 169 -3.54 9.52 -4.75
CA ASP A 169 -4.23 10.71 -5.29
C ASP A 169 -3.71 11.09 -6.68
N GLU A 170 -2.39 11.02 -6.90
CA GLU A 170 -1.77 11.25 -8.21
C GLU A 170 -2.29 10.28 -9.27
N GLU A 171 -2.27 8.97 -8.98
CA GLU A 171 -2.74 7.91 -9.89
C GLU A 171 -4.23 8.05 -10.20
N LEU A 172 -5.07 8.30 -9.19
CA LEU A 172 -6.51 8.51 -9.39
C LEU A 172 -6.81 9.78 -10.21
N THR A 173 -6.04 10.85 -10.00
CA THR A 173 -6.15 12.08 -10.76
C THR A 173 -5.78 11.87 -12.22
N ALA A 174 -4.66 11.15 -12.50
CA ALA A 174 -4.24 10.82 -13.85
C ALA A 174 -5.29 9.98 -14.59
N LEU A 175 -5.82 8.93 -13.97
CA LEU A 175 -6.88 8.09 -14.55
C LEU A 175 -8.17 8.88 -14.80
N THR A 176 -8.53 9.79 -13.91
CA THR A 176 -9.72 10.64 -14.08
C THR A 176 -9.58 11.54 -15.28
N LYS A 177 -8.37 12.11 -15.54
CA LYS A 177 -8.09 12.91 -16.73
C LYS A 177 -8.21 12.09 -18.01
N VAL A 178 -7.64 10.87 -18.03
CA VAL A 178 -7.74 9.96 -19.18
C VAL A 178 -9.21 9.64 -19.47
N LYS A 179 -10.00 9.28 -18.43
CA LYS A 179 -11.42 8.97 -18.60
C LYS A 179 -12.23 10.14 -19.15
N LYS A 180 -11.94 11.38 -18.73
CA LYS A 180 -12.63 12.59 -19.24
C LYS A 180 -12.29 12.90 -20.69
N ASN A 181 -11.10 12.48 -21.17
CA ASN A 181 -10.61 12.73 -22.52
C ASN A 181 -10.56 11.46 -23.36
N ALA A 182 -11.42 10.48 -23.09
CA ALA A 182 -11.38 9.14 -23.69
C ALA A 182 -11.47 9.20 -25.24
N ASP A 183 -12.26 10.11 -25.80
CA ASP A 183 -12.44 10.27 -27.24
C ASP A 183 -11.16 10.69 -27.99
N HIS A 184 -10.16 11.19 -27.27
CA HIS A 184 -8.85 11.62 -27.80
C HIS A 184 -7.70 10.76 -27.28
N SER A 185 -8.00 9.58 -26.73
CA SER A 185 -6.99 8.71 -26.09
C SER A 185 -6.65 7.52 -26.97
N ILE A 186 -5.37 7.11 -26.96
CA ILE A 186 -4.88 5.88 -27.59
C ILE A 186 -4.49 4.92 -26.45
N ALA A 187 -5.07 3.72 -26.48
CA ALA A 187 -4.71 2.65 -25.54
C ALA A 187 -3.65 1.74 -26.17
N ILE A 188 -2.51 1.58 -25.48
CA ILE A 188 -1.47 0.63 -25.85
C ILE A 188 -1.50 -0.49 -24.82
N LEU A 189 -1.84 -1.71 -25.26
CA LEU A 189 -1.93 -2.91 -24.43
C LEU A 189 -0.70 -3.78 -24.66
N GLY A 190 0.00 -4.12 -23.59
CA GLY A 190 1.17 -5.00 -23.63
C GLY A 190 1.47 -5.57 -22.24
N GLY A 191 2.23 -6.67 -22.19
CA GLY A 191 2.68 -7.27 -20.93
C GLY A 191 2.58 -8.79 -20.88
N ALA A 192 3.16 -9.40 -19.85
CA ALA A 192 3.24 -10.85 -19.68
C ALA A 192 1.88 -11.56 -19.44
N LYS A 193 0.81 -10.81 -19.13
CA LYS A 193 -0.52 -11.35 -18.79
C LYS A 193 -1.63 -10.84 -19.71
N ILE A 194 -1.31 -10.61 -20.96
CA ILE A 194 -2.29 -10.14 -21.97
C ILE A 194 -3.49 -11.09 -22.09
N SER A 195 -3.27 -12.39 -21.92
CA SER A 195 -4.31 -13.42 -21.95
C SER A 195 -5.41 -13.27 -20.90
N THR A 196 -5.17 -12.51 -19.84
CA THR A 196 -6.17 -12.22 -18.80
C THR A 196 -7.01 -10.98 -19.10
N LEU A 197 -6.64 -10.22 -20.12
CA LEU A 197 -7.41 -9.08 -20.59
C LEU A 197 -8.46 -9.56 -21.61
N SER A 198 -9.73 -9.28 -21.37
CA SER A 198 -10.79 -9.53 -22.36
C SER A 198 -10.65 -8.53 -23.51
N LEU A 199 -9.79 -8.86 -24.46
CA LEU A 199 -9.51 -8.01 -25.64
C LEU A 199 -10.73 -7.85 -26.55
N ILE A 200 -11.70 -8.74 -26.47
CA ILE A 200 -12.95 -8.74 -27.29
C ILE A 200 -13.76 -7.48 -27.04
N HIS A 201 -13.80 -6.99 -25.79
CA HIS A 201 -14.56 -5.79 -25.44
C HIS A 201 -13.77 -4.49 -25.60
N ILE A 202 -12.45 -4.58 -25.81
CA ILE A 202 -11.55 -3.42 -25.87
C ILE A 202 -11.11 -3.16 -27.31
N SER A 203 -11.05 -4.17 -28.16
CA SER A 203 -10.53 -4.11 -29.53
C SER A 203 -11.40 -4.84 -30.54
N GLU A 204 -12.68 -4.57 -30.56
CA GLU A 204 -13.46 -4.94 -31.76
C GLU A 204 -12.99 -4.02 -32.90
N PRO A 205 -12.28 -4.55 -33.94
CA PRO A 205 -11.96 -3.73 -35.09
C PRO A 205 -13.27 -3.38 -35.77
N THR A 206 -13.66 -2.12 -35.70
CA THR A 206 -14.70 -1.58 -36.57
C THR A 206 -14.20 -1.77 -37.99
N ARG A 207 -14.54 -2.89 -38.64
CA ARG A 207 -14.45 -3.01 -40.09
C ARG A 207 -15.38 -1.96 -40.68
N ARG A 208 -14.80 -0.82 -41.07
CA ARG A 208 -15.46 0.01 -42.07
C ARG A 208 -15.48 -0.82 -43.34
N THR A 209 -16.62 -1.35 -43.72
CA THR A 209 -16.90 -1.76 -45.08
C THR A 209 -16.90 -0.51 -45.94
N VAL A 210 -15.96 -0.46 -46.88
CA VAL A 210 -15.91 0.50 -47.97
C VAL A 210 -16.95 0.04 -49.01
#